data_f1fde875aeb1e2c9f714a9c1c68f82ba
#
_entry.id   f1fde875aeb1e2c9f714a9c1c68f82ba
#
_cell.length_a   1.000
_cell.length_b   1.000
_cell.length_c   1.000
_cell.angle_alpha   90.00
_cell.angle_beta   90.00
_cell.angle_gamma   90.00
#
_symmetry.space_group_name_H-M   'P 1'
#
loop_
_entity.id
_entity.type
_entity.pdbx_description
1 polymer ?
#
loop_
_entity_poly.entity_id
_entity_poly.type
_entity_poly.pdbx_seq_one_letter_code
_entity_poly.pdbx_strand_id
1 'polypeptide(L)'
;MNKLTNLVNESNNFELEHELRYRLPKSVFVQLMASPYKPFTVATRYIIRQLWTYNDGISRSRIRELVDSSGTCTYTACTKYKLDKDNQLEFERPILPAEFQSVRSLYPNKELDEKVRFHIWTKENPGFFFVVDLRALSDEAIVEIECARDTLVVIPKWLSENAIK
;
A
#
# COMPACT_ATOMS: atom_id res chain seq x y z
N MET A 1 -5.60 29.55 28.01
CA MET A 1 -4.53 28.55 27.98
C MET A 1 -5.16 27.20 27.67
N ASN A 2 -4.94 26.47 26.69
CA ASN A 2 -4.53 26.64 25.31
C ASN A 2 -5.13 25.46 24.51
N LYS A 3 -6.24 25.68 23.80
CA LYS A 3 -6.79 24.68 22.86
C LYS A 3 -5.81 24.37 21.71
N LEU A 4 -4.83 25.24 21.47
CA LEU A 4 -3.80 25.04 20.46
C LEU A 4 -2.71 24.03 20.85
N THR A 5 -2.45 23.84 22.15
CA THR A 5 -1.43 22.91 22.64
C THR A 5 -1.87 21.45 22.52
N ASN A 6 -3.19 21.17 22.52
CA ASN A 6 -3.72 19.82 22.34
C ASN A 6 -3.73 19.40 20.85
N LEU A 7 -3.85 20.35 19.92
CA LEU A 7 -3.79 20.06 18.48
C LEU A 7 -2.37 19.70 18.02
N VAL A 8 -1.35 20.22 18.69
CA VAL A 8 0.06 19.92 18.38
C VAL A 8 0.46 18.51 18.85
N ASN A 9 -0.19 17.98 19.90
CA ASN A 9 0.09 16.62 20.35
C ASN A 9 -0.63 15.52 19.51
N GLU A 10 -1.67 15.86 18.76
CA GLU A 10 -2.29 14.93 17.81
C GLU A 10 -1.54 14.88 16.46
N SER A 11 -0.67 15.85 16.18
CA SER A 11 0.15 15.88 14.95
C SER A 11 1.32 14.90 14.92
N ASN A 12 1.58 14.19 16.03
CA ASN A 12 2.69 13.23 16.11
C ASN A 12 2.42 11.85 15.48
N ASN A 13 1.28 11.67 14.79
CA ASN A 13 0.90 10.40 14.20
C ASN A 13 1.05 10.35 12.67
N PHE A 14 1.61 11.39 12.05
CA PHE A 14 1.94 11.36 10.62
C PHE A 14 3.34 10.83 10.42
N GLU A 15 3.45 9.79 9.62
CA GLU A 15 4.73 9.25 9.18
C GLU A 15 5.11 9.82 7.81
N LEU A 16 6.36 10.20 7.66
CA LEU A 16 6.91 10.59 6.35
C LEU A 16 7.27 9.32 5.61
N GLU A 17 6.56 9.05 4.53
CA GLU A 17 6.86 7.94 3.63
C GLU A 17 7.63 8.44 2.40
N HIS A 18 8.68 7.71 2.03
CA HIS A 18 9.32 7.79 0.73
C HIS A 18 8.95 6.53 -0.05
N GLU A 19 8.22 6.70 -1.17
CA GLU A 19 7.67 5.62 -1.98
C GLU A 19 8.23 5.69 -3.41
N LEU A 20 8.94 4.65 -3.80
CA LEU A 20 9.30 4.43 -5.19
C LEU A 20 8.28 3.49 -5.83
N ARG A 21 7.77 3.84 -7.00
CA ARG A 21 6.71 3.09 -7.65
C ARG A 21 7.08 2.67 -9.06
N TYR A 22 6.88 1.39 -9.33
CA TYR A 22 7.10 0.76 -10.64
C TYR A 22 5.82 0.09 -11.12
N ARG A 23 5.69 -0.04 -12.42
CA ARG A 23 4.66 -0.83 -13.08
C ARG A 23 5.33 -1.90 -13.92
N LEU A 24 4.80 -3.10 -13.94
CA LEU A 24 5.23 -4.15 -14.85
C LEU A 24 4.01 -4.94 -15.35
N PRO A 25 4.13 -5.65 -16.50
CA PRO A 25 3.04 -6.49 -16.96
C PRO A 25 2.69 -7.53 -15.90
N LYS A 26 1.42 -7.65 -15.55
CA LYS A 26 0.93 -8.62 -14.56
C LYS A 26 1.33 -10.04 -14.89
N SER A 27 1.32 -10.40 -16.21
CA SER A 27 1.75 -11.71 -16.70
C SER A 27 3.20 -12.04 -16.32
N VAL A 28 4.10 -11.05 -16.35
CA VAL A 28 5.50 -11.23 -15.95
C VAL A 28 5.59 -11.56 -14.45
N PHE A 29 4.90 -10.82 -13.60
CA PHE A 29 4.91 -11.12 -12.16
C PHE A 29 4.32 -12.50 -11.87
N VAL A 30 3.21 -12.87 -12.51
CA VAL A 30 2.59 -14.21 -12.36
C VAL A 30 3.56 -15.32 -12.79
N GLN A 31 4.29 -15.15 -13.90
CA GLN A 31 5.31 -16.11 -14.35
C GLN A 31 6.46 -16.23 -13.34
N LEU A 32 6.93 -15.11 -12.78
CA LEU A 32 7.96 -15.12 -11.74
C LEU A 32 7.48 -15.84 -10.47
N MET A 33 6.24 -15.62 -10.07
CA MET A 33 5.61 -16.31 -8.93
C MET A 33 5.51 -17.82 -9.14
N ALA A 34 5.23 -18.28 -10.34
CA ALA A 34 5.12 -19.69 -10.69
C ALA A 34 6.49 -20.39 -10.85
N SER A 35 7.56 -19.62 -11.02
CA SER A 35 8.90 -20.15 -11.22
C SER A 35 9.43 -20.86 -9.96
N PRO A 36 10.03 -22.05 -10.06
CA PRO A 36 10.75 -22.66 -8.95
C PRO A 36 12.01 -21.87 -8.53
N TYR A 37 12.51 -21.03 -9.44
CA TYR A 37 13.69 -20.17 -9.25
C TYR A 37 13.32 -18.70 -9.13
N LYS A 38 12.20 -18.41 -8.44
CA LYS A 38 11.77 -17.01 -8.27
C LYS A 38 12.84 -16.16 -7.56
N PRO A 39 13.06 -14.92 -8.03
CA PRO A 39 14.14 -14.07 -7.54
C PRO A 39 13.82 -13.37 -6.21
N PHE A 40 12.73 -13.74 -5.58
CA PHE A 40 12.25 -13.17 -4.31
C PHE A 40 11.54 -14.23 -3.47
N THR A 41 11.36 -13.90 -2.19
CA THR A 41 10.58 -14.71 -1.25
C THR A 41 9.30 -13.97 -0.89
N VAL A 42 8.15 -14.65 -0.99
CA VAL A 42 6.87 -14.11 -0.52
C VAL A 42 6.81 -14.26 1.00
N ALA A 43 6.73 -13.13 1.70
CA ALA A 43 6.58 -13.10 3.15
C ALA A 43 5.11 -13.19 3.57
N THR A 44 4.26 -12.38 2.96
CA THR A 44 2.83 -12.33 3.26
C THR A 44 2.01 -12.09 2.02
N ARG A 45 0.74 -12.49 2.07
CA ARG A 45 -0.27 -12.22 1.05
C ARG A 45 -1.53 -11.73 1.73
N TYR A 46 -2.12 -10.67 1.19
CA TYR A 46 -3.40 -10.11 1.64
C TYR A 46 -4.38 -9.98 0.49
N ILE A 47 -5.66 -10.14 0.78
CA ILE A 47 -6.74 -9.58 -0.03
C ILE A 47 -7.10 -8.26 0.62
N ILE A 48 -7.08 -7.19 -0.14
CA ILE A 48 -7.39 -5.84 0.33
C ILE A 48 -8.64 -5.36 -0.39
N ARG A 49 -9.64 -4.93 0.38
CA ARG A 49 -10.82 -4.24 -0.10
C ARG A 49 -10.83 -2.85 0.50
N GLN A 50 -10.85 -1.82 -0.34
CA GLN A 50 -10.75 -0.44 0.13
C GLN A 50 -11.80 0.45 -0.49
N LEU A 51 -12.25 1.43 0.29
CA LEU A 51 -13.15 2.49 -0.13
C LEU A 51 -12.45 3.82 -0.02
N TRP A 52 -12.30 4.52 -1.14
CA TRP A 52 -11.81 5.88 -1.15
C TRP A 52 -12.94 6.83 -0.72
N THR A 53 -12.79 7.45 0.43
CA THR A 53 -13.77 8.41 0.99
C THR A 53 -13.52 9.82 0.51
N TYR A 54 -12.26 10.15 0.24
CA TYR A 54 -11.84 11.46 -0.29
C TYR A 54 -10.61 11.33 -1.18
N ASN A 55 -10.55 12.14 -2.25
CA ASN A 55 -9.38 12.26 -3.12
C ASN A 55 -9.47 13.54 -3.96
N ASP A 56 -8.59 14.51 -3.75
CA ASP A 56 -8.44 15.74 -4.54
C ASP A 56 -7.11 15.81 -5.30
N GLY A 57 -6.34 14.71 -5.32
CA GLY A 57 -5.02 14.62 -5.93
C GLY A 57 -3.85 15.01 -5.01
N ILE A 58 -4.11 15.78 -3.96
CA ILE A 58 -3.12 16.17 -2.94
C ILE A 58 -3.36 15.38 -1.66
N SER A 59 -4.61 15.35 -1.21
CA SER A 59 -5.06 14.62 -0.02
C SER A 59 -5.96 13.47 -0.44
N ARG A 60 -5.74 12.30 0.17
CA ARG A 60 -6.53 11.08 -0.09
C ARG A 60 -6.86 10.41 1.22
N SER A 61 -8.12 10.00 1.37
CA SER A 61 -8.55 9.22 2.54
C SER A 61 -9.26 7.96 2.10
N ARG A 62 -9.04 6.87 2.84
CA ARG A 62 -9.66 5.57 2.58
C ARG A 62 -9.90 4.82 3.88
N ILE A 63 -10.88 3.92 3.84
CA ILE A 63 -10.97 2.80 4.78
C ILE A 63 -10.61 1.51 4.06
N ARG A 64 -10.08 0.55 4.79
CA ARG A 64 -9.54 -0.69 4.23
C ARG A 64 -9.88 -1.88 5.11
N GLU A 65 -10.29 -2.97 4.47
CA GLU A 65 -10.32 -4.31 5.02
C GLU A 65 -9.13 -5.08 4.46
N LEU A 66 -8.36 -5.74 5.32
CA LEU A 66 -7.26 -6.62 4.96
C LEU A 66 -7.59 -8.02 5.46
N VAL A 67 -7.54 -9.00 4.56
CA VAL A 67 -7.72 -10.41 4.87
C VAL A 67 -6.40 -11.12 4.60
N ASP A 68 -5.78 -11.67 5.63
CA ASP A 68 -4.52 -12.42 5.48
C ASP A 68 -4.74 -13.85 4.97
N SER A 69 -3.66 -14.61 4.81
CA SER A 69 -3.70 -16.00 4.33
C SER A 69 -4.36 -16.97 5.30
N SER A 70 -4.53 -16.60 6.58
CA SER A 70 -5.26 -17.39 7.57
C SER A 70 -6.77 -17.10 7.58
N GLY A 71 -7.20 -16.06 6.83
CA GLY A 71 -8.57 -15.57 6.83
C GLY A 71 -8.86 -14.53 7.94
N THR A 72 -7.83 -14.10 8.68
CA THR A 72 -7.99 -13.05 9.69
C THR A 72 -8.21 -11.71 9.02
N CYS A 73 -9.28 -11.01 9.45
CA CYS A 73 -9.62 -9.67 8.94
C CYS A 73 -9.13 -8.59 9.91
N THR A 74 -8.47 -7.58 9.35
CA THR A 74 -8.14 -6.32 10.05
C THR A 74 -8.67 -5.14 9.25
N TYR A 75 -8.94 -4.03 9.96
CA TYR A 75 -9.53 -2.85 9.36
C TYR A 75 -8.72 -1.63 9.71
N THR A 76 -8.47 -0.75 8.73
CA THR A 76 -7.73 0.49 8.93
C THR A 76 -8.41 1.67 8.25
N ALA A 77 -8.20 2.86 8.80
CA ALA A 77 -8.48 4.14 8.16
C ALA A 77 -7.15 4.86 7.91
N CYS A 78 -6.98 5.38 6.72
CA CYS A 78 -5.73 5.99 6.28
C CYS A 78 -6.00 7.32 5.60
N THR A 79 -5.19 8.33 5.91
CA THR A 79 -5.14 9.60 5.18
C THR A 79 -3.71 9.87 4.75
N LYS A 80 -3.54 10.22 3.48
CA LYS A 80 -2.24 10.55 2.88
C LYS A 80 -2.27 11.97 2.32
N TYR A 81 -1.18 12.72 2.55
CA TYR A 81 -0.93 14.03 1.96
C TYR A 81 0.32 13.96 1.10
N LYS A 82 0.16 14.21 -0.18
CA LYS A 82 1.27 14.26 -1.12
C LYS A 82 2.10 15.52 -0.90
N LEU A 83 3.39 15.38 -0.67
CA LEU A 83 4.34 16.47 -0.55
C LEU A 83 5.03 16.76 -1.88
N ASP A 84 5.47 15.71 -2.58
CA ASP A 84 6.08 15.78 -3.92
C ASP A 84 5.84 14.46 -4.67
N LYS A 85 6.67 14.16 -5.68
CA LYS A 85 6.53 12.96 -6.51
C LYS A 85 6.66 11.66 -5.71
N ASP A 86 7.64 11.62 -4.80
CA ASP A 86 8.07 10.41 -4.12
C ASP A 86 7.86 10.46 -2.59
N ASN A 87 7.40 11.60 -2.06
CA ASN A 87 7.22 11.82 -0.63
C ASN A 87 5.77 12.15 -0.29
N GLN A 88 5.28 11.54 0.78
CA GLN A 88 3.94 11.79 1.33
C GLN A 88 3.93 11.66 2.85
N LEU A 89 3.01 12.36 3.50
CA LEU A 89 2.69 12.14 4.90
C LEU A 89 1.55 11.12 4.97
N GLU A 90 1.70 10.08 5.75
CA GLU A 90 0.66 9.10 6.00
C GLU A 90 0.26 9.10 7.48
N PHE A 91 -1.05 9.04 7.69
CA PHE A 91 -1.66 8.74 8.97
C PHE A 91 -2.55 7.51 8.78
N GLU A 92 -2.20 6.40 9.43
CA GLU A 92 -3.00 5.19 9.43
C GLU A 92 -3.33 4.79 10.88
N ARG A 93 -4.57 4.38 11.11
CA ARG A 93 -5.01 3.86 12.40
C ARG A 93 -5.88 2.61 12.22
N PRO A 94 -5.85 1.66 13.17
CA PRO A 94 -6.82 0.59 13.20
C PRO A 94 -8.22 1.15 13.47
N ILE A 95 -9.24 0.50 12.91
CA ILE A 95 -10.65 0.78 13.16
C ILE A 95 -11.39 -0.52 13.49
N LEU A 96 -12.54 -0.40 14.11
CA LEU A 96 -13.40 -1.55 14.38
C LEU A 96 -14.18 -1.97 13.12
N PRO A 97 -14.58 -3.25 12.98
CA PRO A 97 -15.43 -3.71 11.88
C PRO A 97 -16.72 -2.89 11.76
N ALA A 98 -17.34 -2.53 12.89
CA ALA A 98 -18.55 -1.70 12.92
C ALA A 98 -18.30 -0.29 12.37
N GLU A 99 -17.14 0.31 12.65
CA GLU A 99 -16.75 1.62 12.11
C GLU A 99 -16.58 1.53 10.58
N PHE A 100 -15.91 0.47 10.08
CA PHE A 100 -15.79 0.23 8.65
C PHE A 100 -17.15 0.14 7.98
N GLN A 101 -18.09 -0.65 8.52
CA GLN A 101 -19.43 -0.79 7.96
C GLN A 101 -20.24 0.53 8.01
N SER A 102 -20.12 1.29 9.09
CA SER A 102 -20.77 2.59 9.22
C SER A 102 -20.29 3.57 8.16
N VAL A 103 -18.98 3.68 7.95
CA VAL A 103 -18.42 4.55 6.90
C VAL A 103 -18.84 4.04 5.52
N ARG A 104 -18.77 2.71 5.27
CA ARG A 104 -19.18 2.14 3.99
C ARG A 104 -20.64 2.47 3.63
N SER A 105 -21.54 2.44 4.61
CA SER A 105 -22.96 2.74 4.41
C SER A 105 -23.25 4.17 3.96
N LEU A 106 -22.32 5.10 4.20
CA LEU A 106 -22.41 6.49 3.72
C LEU A 106 -22.14 6.61 2.20
N TYR A 107 -21.59 5.56 1.59
CA TYR A 107 -21.21 5.54 0.17
C TYR A 107 -21.82 4.34 -0.56
N PRO A 108 -23.16 4.19 -0.59
CA PRO A 108 -23.83 2.98 -1.09
C PRO A 108 -23.56 2.70 -2.57
N ASN A 109 -23.26 3.73 -3.35
CA ASN A 109 -23.02 3.64 -4.80
C ASN A 109 -21.52 3.54 -5.18
N LYS A 110 -20.62 3.56 -4.20
CA LYS A 110 -19.19 3.36 -4.47
C LYS A 110 -18.82 1.89 -4.35
N GLU A 111 -18.15 1.36 -5.36
CA GLU A 111 -17.59 0.02 -5.32
C GLU A 111 -16.32 0.00 -4.47
N LEU A 112 -16.04 -1.17 -3.87
CA LEU A 112 -14.75 -1.41 -3.22
C LEU A 112 -13.68 -1.69 -4.29
N ASP A 113 -12.56 -1.00 -4.19
CA ASP A 113 -11.37 -1.34 -4.96
C ASP A 113 -10.70 -2.56 -4.31
N GLU A 114 -10.76 -3.70 -5.01
CA GLU A 114 -10.17 -4.95 -4.53
C GLU A 114 -8.83 -5.22 -5.21
N LYS A 115 -7.86 -5.64 -4.41
CA LYS A 115 -6.54 -6.05 -4.87
C LYS A 115 -5.97 -7.18 -4.02
N VAL A 116 -5.08 -7.96 -4.63
CA VAL A 116 -4.21 -8.89 -3.91
C VAL A 116 -2.86 -8.22 -3.71
N ARG A 117 -2.40 -8.15 -2.47
CA ARG A 117 -1.11 -7.57 -2.08
C ARG A 117 -0.16 -8.66 -1.62
N PHE A 118 1.05 -8.62 -2.15
CA PHE A 118 2.16 -9.44 -1.71
C PHE A 118 3.23 -8.56 -1.07
N HIS A 119 3.73 -8.96 0.08
CA HIS A 119 5.01 -8.47 0.59
C HIS A 119 6.08 -9.47 0.18
N ILE A 120 7.10 -9.00 -0.49
CA ILE A 120 8.19 -9.84 -0.97
C ILE A 120 9.54 -9.34 -0.47
N TRP A 121 10.42 -10.29 -0.14
CA TRP A 121 11.81 -10.02 0.16
C TRP A 121 12.66 -10.22 -1.07
N THR A 122 13.64 -9.34 -1.30
CA THR A 122 14.68 -9.52 -2.30
C THR A 122 16.03 -9.66 -1.61
N LYS A 123 16.96 -10.39 -2.23
CA LYS A 123 18.30 -10.59 -1.67
C LYS A 123 19.10 -9.28 -1.60
N GLU A 124 18.83 -8.40 -2.55
CA GLU A 124 19.50 -7.10 -2.69
C GLU A 124 19.08 -6.12 -1.59
N ASN A 125 17.89 -6.32 -1.01
CA ASN A 125 17.31 -5.39 -0.03
C ASN A 125 16.76 -6.15 1.19
N PRO A 126 17.61 -6.69 2.06
CA PRO A 126 17.16 -7.53 3.18
C PRO A 126 16.49 -6.75 4.31
N GLY A 127 16.53 -5.41 4.28
CA GLY A 127 16.04 -4.54 5.36
C GLY A 127 14.58 -4.11 5.23
N PHE A 128 13.92 -4.33 4.07
CA PHE A 128 12.53 -3.92 3.83
C PHE A 128 11.85 -4.77 2.76
N PHE A 129 10.52 -4.72 2.74
CA PHE A 129 9.72 -5.42 1.75
C PHE A 129 9.51 -4.58 0.50
N PHE A 130 9.37 -5.26 -0.63
CA PHE A 130 8.69 -4.72 -1.78
C PHE A 130 7.22 -5.14 -1.71
N VAL A 131 6.34 -4.20 -1.98
CA VAL A 131 4.90 -4.42 -2.00
C VAL A 131 4.45 -4.59 -3.45
N VAL A 132 3.77 -5.68 -3.76
CA VAL A 132 3.23 -5.92 -5.12
C VAL A 132 1.73 -6.04 -5.06
N ASP A 133 1.05 -5.13 -5.75
CA ASP A 133 -0.42 -5.08 -5.84
C ASP A 133 -0.89 -5.57 -7.21
N LEU A 134 -1.80 -6.54 -7.19
CA LEU A 134 -2.49 -7.06 -8.38
C LEU A 134 -3.98 -6.75 -8.27
N ARG A 135 -4.57 -6.15 -9.32
CA ARG A 135 -6.02 -6.01 -9.48
C ARG A 135 -6.56 -6.95 -10.54
N ALA A 136 -7.79 -7.42 -10.38
CA ALA A 136 -8.40 -8.38 -11.31
C ALA A 136 -8.48 -7.81 -12.74
N LEU A 137 -8.94 -6.57 -12.86
CA LEU A 137 -9.20 -5.91 -14.15
C LEU A 137 -8.00 -5.09 -14.69
N SER A 138 -6.83 -5.22 -14.09
CA SER A 138 -5.61 -4.55 -14.56
C SER A 138 -4.64 -5.57 -15.16
N ASP A 139 -4.05 -5.22 -16.29
CA ASP A 139 -2.96 -5.99 -16.91
C ASP A 139 -1.59 -5.63 -16.32
N GLU A 140 -1.57 -4.70 -15.36
CA GLU A 140 -0.36 -4.24 -14.68
C GLU A 140 -0.31 -4.73 -13.22
N ALA A 141 0.88 -5.09 -12.79
CA ALA A 141 1.27 -5.22 -11.40
C ALA A 141 1.92 -3.90 -10.95
N ILE A 142 1.53 -3.39 -9.79
CA ILE A 142 2.14 -2.20 -9.18
C ILE A 142 3.13 -2.69 -8.13
N VAL A 143 4.37 -2.25 -8.22
CA VAL A 143 5.41 -2.51 -7.22
C VAL A 143 5.72 -1.21 -6.50
N GLU A 144 5.53 -1.21 -5.18
CA GLU A 144 5.82 -0.09 -4.30
C GLU A 144 6.97 -0.49 -3.37
N ILE A 145 7.91 0.43 -3.19
CA ILE A 145 9.05 0.29 -2.30
C ILE A 145 8.96 1.44 -1.31
N GLU A 146 8.50 1.14 -0.12
CA GLU A 146 8.38 2.09 0.99
C GLU A 146 9.65 1.99 1.85
N CYS A 147 10.38 3.08 1.96
CA CYS A 147 11.63 3.11 2.73
C CYS A 147 11.89 4.50 3.32
N ALA A 148 12.85 4.60 4.23
CA ALA A 148 13.32 5.90 4.70
C ALA A 148 13.99 6.66 3.53
N ARG A 149 13.87 7.99 3.53
CA ARG A 149 14.30 8.86 2.42
C ARG A 149 15.75 8.62 1.96
N ASP A 150 16.64 8.34 2.91
CA ASP A 150 18.06 8.15 2.64
C ASP A 150 18.46 6.66 2.51
N THR A 151 17.47 5.77 2.38
CA THR A 151 17.73 4.35 2.20
C THR A 151 18.27 4.09 0.80
N LEU A 152 19.42 3.41 0.72
CA LEU A 152 19.92 2.92 -0.56
C LEU A 152 19.06 1.72 -1.00
N VAL A 153 18.31 1.92 -2.09
CA VAL A 153 17.49 0.87 -2.70
C VAL A 153 18.22 0.33 -3.92
N VAL A 154 18.51 -0.96 -3.93
CA VAL A 154 19.03 -1.66 -5.10
C VAL A 154 17.85 -2.22 -5.88
N ILE A 155 17.59 -1.69 -7.08
CA ILE A 155 16.49 -2.17 -7.92
C ILE A 155 16.85 -3.54 -8.49
N PRO A 156 16.12 -4.62 -8.14
CA PRO A 156 16.42 -5.95 -8.62
C PRO A 156 16.32 -6.02 -10.16
N LYS A 157 17.15 -6.84 -10.75
CA LYS A 157 17.23 -7.00 -12.21
C LYS A 157 15.88 -7.37 -12.83
N TRP A 158 15.14 -8.29 -12.19
CA TRP A 158 13.81 -8.70 -12.66
C TRP A 158 12.80 -7.53 -12.71
N LEU A 159 12.95 -6.53 -11.84
CA LEU A 159 12.09 -5.36 -11.85
C LEU A 159 12.56 -4.34 -12.89
N SER A 160 13.86 -4.01 -12.92
CA SER A 160 14.41 -3.00 -13.86
C SER A 160 14.28 -3.40 -15.33
N GLU A 161 14.37 -4.70 -15.66
CA GLU A 161 14.25 -5.21 -17.03
C GLU A 161 12.80 -5.30 -17.53
N ASN A 162 11.83 -5.40 -16.63
CA ASN A 162 10.43 -5.61 -16.98
C ASN A 162 9.54 -4.40 -16.66
N ALA A 163 10.06 -3.35 -16.04
CA ALA A 163 9.29 -2.15 -15.73
C ALA A 163 8.78 -1.47 -17.01
N ILE A 164 7.50 -1.12 -16.99
CA ILE A 164 6.86 -0.32 -18.05
C ILE A 164 7.35 1.14 -17.91
N LYS A 165 7.92 1.66 -18.98
CA LYS A 165 8.45 3.02 -19.07
C LYS A 165 7.33 4.05 -19.21
#